data_12026d0e55c1440f117cf945fa7fb4f1
#
_entry.id   12026d0e55c1440f117cf945fa7fb4f1
#
_cell.length_a   1.000
_cell.length_b   1.000
_cell.length_c   1.000
_cell.angle_alpha   90.00
_cell.angle_beta   90.00
_cell.angle_gamma   90.00
#
_symmetry.space_group_name_H-M   'P 1'
#
loop_
_entity.id
_entity.type
_entity.pdbx_description
1 polymer ?
#
loop_
_entity_poly.entity_id
_entity_poly.type
_entity_poly.pdbx_seq_one_letter_code
_entity_poly.pdbx_strand_id
1 'polypeptide(L)'
;MAAFAELDDFLDLPVRIYSSGMVVRLGFALATAIRPQVLLMDEWFLAGDAVFMEKARGRLEDMVRGAEILVLSSHMTQVVLDWCTRVIWMDQGRIREDGPAAEVLRHYTDLAERAVSAAA
;
A
#
# COMPACT_ATOMS: atom_id res chain seq x y z
N MET A 1 17.90 -7.62 6.44
CA MET A 1 17.03 -8.06 5.34
C MET A 1 16.57 -9.50 5.52
N ALA A 2 17.48 -10.46 5.61
CA ALA A 2 17.20 -11.88 5.84
C ALA A 2 16.31 -12.13 7.06
N ALA A 3 16.68 -11.62 8.22
CA ALA A 3 15.91 -11.74 9.46
C ALA A 3 14.47 -11.18 9.37
N PHE A 4 14.22 -10.20 8.51
CA PHE A 4 12.87 -9.67 8.32
C PHE A 4 11.98 -10.65 7.52
N ALA A 5 12.54 -11.25 6.47
CA ALA A 5 11.83 -12.19 5.61
C ALA A 5 11.59 -13.55 6.30
N GLU A 6 12.31 -13.84 7.41
CA GLU A 6 12.28 -15.13 8.13
C GLU A 6 12.57 -16.32 7.19
N LEU A 7 13.58 -16.14 6.31
CA LEU A 7 13.97 -17.12 5.29
C LEU A 7 15.42 -17.58 5.48
N ASP A 8 15.99 -17.44 6.68
CA ASP A 8 17.42 -17.65 6.94
C ASP A 8 17.95 -19.00 6.39
N ASP A 9 17.23 -20.09 6.62
CA ASP A 9 17.60 -21.42 6.17
C ASP A 9 17.40 -21.66 4.66
N PHE A 10 16.70 -20.75 3.98
CA PHE A 10 16.32 -20.88 2.57
C PHE A 10 17.08 -19.93 1.65
N LEU A 11 17.83 -18.97 2.18
CA LEU A 11 18.49 -17.93 1.38
C LEU A 11 19.53 -18.48 0.39
N ASP A 12 20.15 -19.62 0.72
CA ASP A 12 21.11 -20.30 -0.14
C ASP A 12 20.45 -21.18 -1.21
N LEU A 13 19.12 -21.30 -1.17
CA LEU A 13 18.36 -22.12 -2.10
C LEU A 13 17.80 -21.29 -3.27
N PRO A 14 17.67 -21.90 -4.46
CA PRO A 14 17.09 -21.20 -5.60
C PRO A 14 15.64 -20.78 -5.35
N VAL A 15 15.29 -19.54 -5.70
CA VAL A 15 13.92 -18.98 -5.51
C VAL A 15 12.81 -19.82 -6.17
N ARG A 16 13.14 -20.59 -7.22
CA ARG A 16 12.19 -21.47 -7.92
C ARG A 16 11.56 -22.55 -7.04
N ILE A 17 12.18 -22.86 -5.88
CA ILE A 17 11.64 -23.87 -4.93
C ILE A 17 10.90 -23.22 -3.76
N TYR A 18 10.84 -21.90 -3.72
CA TYR A 18 10.13 -21.18 -2.66
C TYR A 18 8.62 -21.36 -2.79
N SER A 19 7.94 -21.42 -1.67
CA SER A 19 6.48 -21.28 -1.64
C SER A 19 6.06 -19.87 -2.07
N SER A 20 4.81 -19.69 -2.47
CA SER A 20 4.28 -18.36 -2.82
C SER A 20 4.44 -17.35 -1.66
N GLY A 21 4.21 -17.79 -0.42
CA GLY A 21 4.42 -16.96 0.76
C GLY A 21 5.88 -16.54 0.96
N MET A 22 6.83 -17.45 0.72
CA MET A 22 8.27 -17.13 0.79
C MET A 22 8.68 -16.11 -0.27
N VAL A 23 8.16 -16.23 -1.49
CA VAL A 23 8.41 -15.27 -2.58
C VAL A 23 7.88 -13.88 -2.21
N VAL A 24 6.66 -13.81 -1.65
CA VAL A 24 6.07 -12.53 -1.18
C VAL A 24 6.91 -11.91 -0.07
N ARG A 25 7.32 -12.69 0.94
CA ARG A 25 8.17 -12.21 2.04
C ARG A 25 9.52 -11.69 1.55
N LEU A 26 10.17 -12.43 0.64
CA LEU A 26 11.44 -12.02 0.05
C LEU A 26 11.27 -10.73 -0.77
N GLY A 27 10.28 -10.70 -1.67
CA GLY A 27 9.99 -9.53 -2.51
C GLY A 27 9.71 -8.28 -1.67
N PHE A 28 8.91 -8.41 -0.61
CA PHE A 28 8.63 -7.31 0.30
C PHE A 28 9.88 -6.85 1.07
N ALA A 29 10.70 -7.79 1.57
CA ALA A 29 11.94 -7.46 2.25
C ALA A 29 12.94 -6.72 1.35
N LEU A 30 13.01 -7.11 0.07
CA LEU A 30 13.85 -6.45 -0.93
C LEU A 30 13.32 -5.05 -1.28
N ALA A 31 12.03 -4.94 -1.58
CA ALA A 31 11.40 -3.66 -1.94
C ALA A 31 11.51 -2.62 -0.81
N THR A 32 11.46 -3.08 0.44
CA THR A 32 11.55 -2.21 1.62
C THR A 32 12.96 -2.08 2.22
N ALA A 33 13.98 -2.58 1.53
CA ALA A 33 15.37 -2.51 2.02
C ALA A 33 16.01 -1.12 1.88
N ILE A 34 15.49 -0.32 0.97
CA ILE A 34 15.96 1.04 0.67
C ILE A 34 15.06 2.07 1.34
N ARG A 35 15.59 3.28 1.54
CA ARG A 35 14.83 4.45 2.00
C ARG A 35 14.73 5.44 0.85
N PRO A 36 13.67 5.41 0.05
CA PRO A 36 13.51 6.32 -1.08
C PRO A 36 13.13 7.71 -0.63
N GLN A 37 13.59 8.74 -1.33
CA GLN A 37 13.08 10.11 -1.16
C GLN A 37 11.67 10.25 -1.78
N VAL A 38 11.44 9.58 -2.90
CA VAL A 38 10.13 9.53 -3.57
C VAL A 38 9.62 8.09 -3.54
N LEU A 39 8.50 7.88 -2.88
CA LEU A 39 7.84 6.58 -2.77
C LEU A 39 6.58 6.55 -3.65
N LEU A 40 6.59 5.67 -4.65
CA LEU A 40 5.44 5.41 -5.49
C LEU A 40 4.82 4.08 -5.08
N MET A 41 3.53 4.10 -4.74
CA MET A 41 2.80 2.91 -4.32
C MET A 41 1.52 2.78 -5.16
N ASP A 42 1.42 1.68 -5.88
CA ASP A 42 0.23 1.33 -6.64
C ASP A 42 -0.40 0.09 -6.01
N GLU A 43 -1.58 0.27 -5.41
CA GLU A 43 -2.38 -0.76 -4.75
C GLU A 43 -1.53 -1.80 -3.99
N TRP A 44 -1.08 -1.46 -2.81
CA TRP A 44 -0.32 -2.43 -2.03
C TRP A 44 -1.24 -3.44 -1.34
N PHE A 45 -0.98 -4.69 -1.60
CA PHE A 45 -1.62 -5.80 -0.90
C PHE A 45 -0.61 -6.48 0.02
N LEU A 46 -0.90 -6.48 1.31
CA LEU A 46 -0.19 -7.36 2.21
C LEU A 46 -0.73 -8.77 2.01
N ALA A 47 0.07 -9.64 1.38
CA ALA A 47 -0.17 -11.07 1.32
C ALA A 47 0.75 -11.75 2.32
N GLY A 48 0.21 -12.69 3.10
CA GLY A 48 0.96 -13.43 4.10
C GLY A 48 0.10 -13.80 5.30
N ASP A 49 0.74 -14.43 6.29
CA ASP A 49 0.09 -14.67 7.58
C ASP A 49 -0.01 -13.39 8.43
N ALA A 50 -0.88 -13.42 9.45
CA ALA A 50 -1.18 -12.25 10.26
C ALA A 50 0.05 -11.64 10.95
N VAL A 51 1.03 -12.47 11.34
CA VAL A 51 2.24 -12.02 12.03
C VAL A 51 3.15 -11.26 11.06
N PHE A 52 3.33 -11.79 9.85
CA PHE A 52 4.11 -11.11 8.82
C PHE A 52 3.43 -9.81 8.37
N MET A 53 2.11 -9.81 8.27
CA MET A 53 1.31 -8.64 7.91
C MET A 53 1.55 -7.46 8.87
N GLU A 54 1.59 -7.73 10.17
CA GLU A 54 1.84 -6.68 11.16
C GLU A 54 3.26 -6.11 11.05
N LYS A 55 4.27 -6.96 10.88
CA LYS A 55 5.66 -6.54 10.64
C LYS A 55 5.79 -5.73 9.34
N ALA A 56 5.13 -6.16 8.29
CA ALA A 56 5.15 -5.51 6.99
C ALA A 56 4.50 -4.12 7.05
N ARG A 57 3.38 -3.99 7.76
CA ARG A 57 2.70 -2.73 7.99
C ARG A 57 3.60 -1.72 8.71
N GLY A 58 4.21 -2.10 9.83
CA GLY A 58 5.12 -1.23 10.56
C GLY A 58 6.29 -0.75 9.69
N ARG A 59 6.85 -1.62 8.87
CA ARG A 59 7.96 -1.27 7.97
C ARG A 59 7.53 -0.32 6.85
N LEU A 60 6.31 -0.48 6.31
CA LEU A 60 5.75 0.46 5.34
C LEU A 60 5.48 1.83 5.95
N GLU A 61 4.91 1.88 7.15
CA GLU A 61 4.70 3.13 7.88
C GLU A 61 6.03 3.89 8.09
N ASP A 62 7.10 3.17 8.42
CA ASP A 62 8.44 3.78 8.56
C ASP A 62 8.97 4.30 7.22
N MET A 63 8.72 3.60 6.11
CA MET A 63 9.09 4.06 4.77
C MET A 63 8.31 5.31 4.37
N VAL A 64 7.00 5.32 4.59
CA VAL A 64 6.13 6.47 4.31
C VAL A 64 6.57 7.70 5.10
N ARG A 65 6.84 7.53 6.39
CA ARG A 65 7.35 8.63 7.25
C ARG A 65 8.72 9.13 6.82
N GLY A 66 9.56 8.26 6.25
CA GLY A 66 10.91 8.59 5.81
C GLY A 66 10.98 9.17 4.41
N ALA A 67 9.95 9.06 3.60
CA ALA A 67 9.88 9.61 2.25
C ALA A 67 9.56 11.11 2.27
N GLU A 68 10.19 11.87 1.37
CA GLU A 68 9.88 13.29 1.18
C GLU A 68 8.58 13.47 0.37
N ILE A 69 8.34 12.56 -0.58
CA ILE A 69 7.16 12.55 -1.44
C ILE A 69 6.58 11.14 -1.45
N LEU A 70 5.29 11.04 -1.13
CA LEU A 70 4.49 9.83 -1.33
C LEU A 70 3.47 10.06 -2.44
N VAL A 71 3.45 9.18 -3.43
CA VAL A 71 2.35 9.06 -4.39
C VAL A 71 1.73 7.68 -4.22
N LEU A 72 0.48 7.65 -3.77
CA LEU A 72 -0.28 6.44 -3.48
C LEU A 72 -1.51 6.35 -4.39
N SER A 73 -1.63 5.24 -5.12
CA SER A 73 -2.86 4.84 -5.80
C SER A 73 -3.53 3.74 -4.97
N SER A 74 -4.74 3.99 -4.48
CA SER A 74 -5.47 3.03 -3.64
C SER A 74 -6.97 3.32 -3.63
N HIS A 75 -7.75 2.26 -3.45
CA HIS A 75 -9.19 2.36 -3.17
C HIS A 75 -9.51 2.27 -1.66
N MET A 76 -8.50 2.07 -0.83
CA MET A 76 -8.65 2.00 0.64
C MET A 76 -8.65 3.42 1.23
N THR A 77 -9.84 4.00 1.37
CA THR A 77 -10.03 5.40 1.81
C THR A 77 -9.35 5.70 3.15
N GLN A 78 -9.34 4.75 4.08
CA GLN A 78 -8.69 4.94 5.38
C GLN A 78 -7.16 5.09 5.25
N VAL A 79 -6.52 4.26 4.44
CA VAL A 79 -5.07 4.35 4.19
C VAL A 79 -4.71 5.68 3.54
N VAL A 80 -5.54 6.13 2.58
CA VAL A 80 -5.35 7.42 1.92
C VAL A 80 -5.49 8.56 2.93
N LEU A 81 -6.47 8.52 3.84
CA LEU A 81 -6.63 9.52 4.90
C LEU A 81 -5.44 9.55 5.87
N ASP A 82 -4.92 8.38 6.23
CA ASP A 82 -3.84 8.27 7.22
C ASP A 82 -2.48 8.75 6.66
N TRP A 83 -2.25 8.57 5.35
CA TRP A 83 -0.93 8.79 4.75
C TRP A 83 -0.85 9.95 3.77
N CYS A 84 -1.98 10.43 3.23
CA CYS A 84 -2.01 11.47 2.22
C CYS A 84 -2.63 12.76 2.73
N THR A 85 -2.04 13.90 2.37
CA THR A 85 -2.59 15.23 2.67
C THR A 85 -3.46 15.77 1.55
N ARG A 86 -3.22 15.33 0.31
CA ARG A 86 -3.92 15.74 -0.91
C ARG A 86 -4.37 14.50 -1.67
N VAL A 87 -5.55 14.56 -2.25
CA VAL A 87 -6.13 13.49 -3.06
C VAL A 87 -6.55 14.04 -4.41
N ILE A 88 -6.27 13.27 -5.45
CA ILE A 88 -6.79 13.47 -6.79
C ILE A 88 -7.77 12.34 -7.07
N TRP A 89 -9.05 12.67 -7.16
CA TRP A 89 -10.08 11.70 -7.52
C TRP A 89 -10.16 11.57 -9.04
N MET A 90 -9.83 10.38 -9.53
CA MET A 90 -9.89 10.03 -10.95
C MET A 90 -11.20 9.27 -11.26
N ASP A 91 -11.87 9.66 -12.33
CA ASP A 91 -13.05 8.97 -12.83
C ASP A 91 -12.99 8.93 -14.37
N GLN A 92 -13.07 7.72 -14.95
CA GLN A 92 -13.01 7.47 -16.38
C GLN A 92 -11.83 8.18 -17.09
N GLY A 93 -10.65 8.18 -16.47
CA GLY A 93 -9.44 8.78 -17.01
C GLY A 93 -9.38 10.31 -16.91
N ARG A 94 -10.29 10.93 -16.15
CA ARG A 94 -10.35 12.38 -15.93
C ARG A 94 -10.23 12.69 -14.44
N ILE A 95 -9.61 13.82 -14.13
CA ILE A 95 -9.62 14.36 -12.76
C ILE A 95 -11.03 14.90 -12.50
N ARG A 96 -11.71 14.33 -11.52
CA ARG A 96 -13.02 14.77 -11.05
C ARG A 96 -12.91 15.80 -9.96
N GLU A 97 -12.00 15.60 -9.05
CA GLU A 97 -11.72 16.49 -7.95
C GLU A 97 -10.25 16.41 -7.52
N ASP A 98 -9.68 17.50 -7.03
CA ASP A 98 -8.31 17.61 -6.54
C ASP A 98 -8.29 18.56 -5.36
N GLY A 99 -7.86 18.09 -4.19
CA GLY A 99 -7.88 18.90 -2.98
C GLY A 99 -7.43 18.14 -1.73
N PRO A 100 -7.73 18.72 -0.54
CA PRO A 100 -7.43 18.11 0.75
C PRO A 100 -8.06 16.71 0.88
N ALA A 101 -7.29 15.75 1.41
CA ALA A 101 -7.71 14.35 1.46
C ALA A 101 -9.08 14.14 2.13
N ALA A 102 -9.31 14.77 3.28
CA ALA A 102 -10.55 14.62 4.01
C ALA A 102 -11.78 15.16 3.26
N GLU A 103 -11.61 16.22 2.47
CA GLU A 103 -12.68 16.84 1.71
C GLU A 103 -13.05 15.99 0.49
N VAL A 104 -12.06 15.66 -0.35
CA VAL A 104 -12.25 14.87 -1.57
C VAL A 104 -12.79 13.48 -1.24
N LEU A 105 -12.28 12.82 -0.20
CA LEU A 105 -12.73 11.50 0.18
C LEU A 105 -14.15 11.49 0.76
N ARG A 106 -14.58 12.55 1.44
CA ARG A 106 -15.97 12.70 1.86
C ARG A 106 -16.90 12.72 0.64
N HIS A 107 -16.60 13.53 -0.38
CA HIS A 107 -17.40 13.60 -1.61
C HIS A 107 -17.40 12.27 -2.38
N TYR A 108 -16.25 11.58 -2.39
CA TYR A 108 -16.10 10.25 -3.00
C TYR A 108 -17.01 9.22 -2.31
N THR A 109 -16.98 9.14 -0.97
CA THR A 109 -17.80 8.20 -0.21
C THR A 109 -19.29 8.50 -0.30
N ASP A 110 -19.68 9.78 -0.21
CA ASP A 110 -21.08 10.20 -0.36
C ASP A 110 -21.66 9.80 -1.72
N LEU A 111 -20.86 9.90 -2.79
CA LEU A 111 -21.30 9.46 -4.12
C LEU A 111 -21.42 7.95 -4.21
N ALA A 112 -20.48 7.19 -3.63
CA ALA A 112 -20.52 5.73 -3.63
C ALA A 112 -21.76 5.21 -2.89
N GLU A 113 -22.08 5.79 -1.73
CA GLU A 113 -23.29 5.45 -0.96
C GLU A 113 -24.57 5.73 -1.71
N ARG A 114 -24.66 6.88 -2.40
CA ARG A 114 -25.80 7.21 -3.26
C ARG A 114 -25.98 6.26 -4.42
N ALA A 115 -24.87 5.83 -5.04
CA ALA A 115 -24.91 4.87 -6.13
C ALA A 115 -25.40 3.49 -5.67
N VAL A 116 -24.95 3.02 -4.50
CA VAL A 116 -25.42 1.76 -3.89
C VAL A 116 -26.89 1.86 -3.52
N SER A 117 -27.33 2.96 -2.93
CA SER A 117 -28.75 3.18 -2.54
C SER A 117 -29.68 3.28 -3.74
N ALA A 118 -29.20 3.81 -4.88
CA ALA A 118 -30.01 3.90 -6.11
C ALA A 118 -30.10 2.57 -6.88
N ALA A 119 -29.19 1.63 -6.64
CA ALA A 119 -29.17 0.29 -7.25
C ALA A 119 -29.96 -0.76 -6.44
N ALA A 120 -30.37 -0.43 -5.23
CA ALA A 120 -31.20 -1.26 -4.37
C ALA A 120 -32.69 -0.95 -4.59
#